data_68a03f8a21ff9a7242042ab5be4707e7
#
_entry.id   68a03f8a21ff9a7242042ab5be4707e7
#
_cell.length_a   1.000
_cell.length_b   1.000
_cell.length_c   1.000
_cell.angle_alpha   90.00
_cell.angle_beta   90.00
_cell.angle_gamma   90.00
#
_symmetry.space_group_name_H-M   'P 1'
#
loop_
_entity.id
_entity.type
_entity.pdbx_description
1 polymer ?
#
loop_
_entity_poly.entity_id
_entity_poly.type
_entity_poly.pdbx_seq_one_letter_code
_entity_poly.pdbx_strand_id
1 'polypeptide(L)'
;MVKQIKEFEERTMFKLEVKDGKLYYKGTLCCTSDYLPDNLVVDGGLRCFEGSEKLPKDLKVKKWLDISATNITEIPNDCEFDSLYMEDTKITKLRDNLELDELRAYNSSLRHLPKGLKVKGALSISNTDIAEIPDDCEFGSLFSQDSKLTKLRDNLTLNYLNVRNSLLTELPKGLKVNGDLDISYTDIMEIPDDCEFGSLYMCSTRITKLRDNLTLYDLWTNNSFLKDLPKNLVVFNMLKMTNKSITALPIDCLANRIYSKFDINDKRYKKNIYDEYYLKNEIIHISHPSGREFLHVDGILSEVIEKKGDVYCVHNGNNRSITYIVTDGNNHWTRGNTLEEAKQALAFKLNKCDKSEYEKLNLDSELMFDEAVACYCVITGACKFGVYDYFEHSLPTPHKEKYTIREMIELTKNGYGGKEFREFFEKL
;
A
#
# COMPACT_ATOMS: atom_id res chain seq x y z
N MET A 1 0.29 -47.42 2.54
CA MET A 1 1.43 -46.60 2.09
C MET A 1 1.84 -46.88 0.63
N VAL A 2 2.40 -48.06 0.27
CA VAL A 2 2.87 -48.35 -1.12
C VAL A 2 1.78 -48.18 -2.16
N LYS A 3 0.53 -48.62 -1.91
CA LYS A 3 -0.61 -48.46 -2.80
C LYS A 3 -0.99 -46.98 -2.96
N GLN A 4 -0.98 -46.20 -1.88
CA GLN A 4 -1.30 -44.77 -1.91
C GLN A 4 -0.24 -43.96 -2.68
N ILE A 5 1.06 -44.28 -2.50
CA ILE A 5 2.15 -43.66 -3.27
C ILE A 5 1.94 -43.92 -4.77
N LYS A 6 1.72 -45.16 -5.16
CA LYS A 6 1.55 -45.54 -6.55
C LYS A 6 0.35 -44.84 -7.18
N GLU A 7 -0.80 -44.81 -6.48
CA GLU A 7 -2.00 -44.14 -6.93
C GLU A 7 -1.79 -42.62 -7.09
N PHE A 8 -1.12 -41.97 -6.13
CA PHE A 8 -0.78 -40.57 -6.18
C PHE A 8 0.14 -40.26 -7.39
N GLU A 9 1.25 -41.02 -7.53
CA GLU A 9 2.21 -40.80 -8.60
C GLU A 9 1.63 -41.01 -10.00
N GLU A 10 0.75 -42.02 -10.17
CA GLU A 10 0.06 -42.29 -11.42
C GLU A 10 -0.92 -41.17 -11.81
N ARG A 11 -1.58 -40.51 -10.84
CA ARG A 11 -2.59 -39.47 -11.07
C ARG A 11 -2.01 -38.06 -11.17
N THR A 12 -0.90 -37.80 -10.48
CA THR A 12 -0.35 -36.44 -10.37
C THR A 12 0.96 -36.27 -11.13
N MET A 13 1.64 -37.36 -11.51
CA MET A 13 3.01 -37.36 -12.06
C MET A 13 4.09 -36.82 -11.09
N PHE A 14 3.74 -36.50 -9.84
CA PHE A 14 4.67 -36.11 -8.80
C PHE A 14 5.18 -37.33 -8.04
N LYS A 15 6.43 -37.26 -7.53
CA LYS A 15 7.05 -38.35 -6.76
C LYS A 15 7.12 -38.02 -5.29
N LEU A 16 6.83 -38.99 -4.45
CA LEU A 16 6.92 -38.89 -3.00
C LEU A 16 8.16 -39.62 -2.48
N GLU A 17 8.79 -39.02 -1.47
CA GLU A 17 9.86 -39.63 -0.71
C GLU A 17 9.29 -40.24 0.60
N VAL A 18 9.84 -41.35 1.05
CA VAL A 18 9.50 -41.92 2.36
C VAL A 18 10.63 -41.63 3.34
N LYS A 19 10.32 -40.89 4.42
CA LYS A 19 11.26 -40.58 5.53
C LYS A 19 10.58 -40.82 6.87
N ASP A 20 11.19 -41.55 7.75
CA ASP A 20 10.69 -41.82 9.11
C ASP A 20 9.23 -42.30 9.16
N GLY A 21 8.84 -43.14 8.19
CA GLY A 21 7.49 -43.67 8.09
C GLY A 21 6.41 -42.68 7.60
N LYS A 22 6.80 -41.49 7.17
CA LYS A 22 5.93 -40.45 6.57
C LYS A 22 6.20 -40.27 5.08
N LEU A 23 5.22 -39.74 4.37
CA LEU A 23 5.33 -39.40 2.97
C LEU A 23 5.71 -37.93 2.83
N TYR A 24 6.72 -37.64 2.03
CA TYR A 24 7.25 -36.29 1.83
C TYR A 24 7.18 -35.86 0.38
N TYR A 25 6.75 -34.63 0.15
CA TYR A 25 6.90 -33.91 -1.10
C TYR A 25 7.76 -32.66 -0.89
N LYS A 26 8.82 -32.52 -1.68
CA LYS A 26 9.73 -31.38 -1.59
C LYS A 26 9.28 -30.25 -2.51
N GLY A 27 8.97 -29.08 -1.92
CA GLY A 27 8.54 -27.87 -2.63
C GLY A 27 7.04 -27.65 -2.61
N THR A 28 6.52 -26.86 -3.52
CA THR A 28 5.11 -26.55 -3.64
C THR A 28 4.37 -27.59 -4.47
N LEU A 29 3.29 -28.12 -3.93
CA LEU A 29 2.44 -29.13 -4.57
C LEU A 29 1.12 -28.48 -5.04
N CYS A 30 0.72 -28.75 -6.28
CA CYS A 30 -0.56 -28.30 -6.84
C CYS A 30 -1.28 -29.51 -7.45
N CYS A 31 -2.41 -29.91 -6.87
CA CYS A 31 -3.20 -31.06 -7.36
C CYS A 31 -4.62 -31.08 -6.79
N THR A 32 -5.46 -32.00 -7.26
CA THR A 32 -6.73 -32.29 -6.61
C THR A 32 -6.47 -33.06 -5.30
N SER A 33 -7.04 -32.56 -4.18
CA SER A 33 -6.74 -33.10 -2.84
C SER A 33 -7.17 -34.53 -2.63
N ASP A 34 -8.16 -35.01 -3.37
CA ASP A 34 -8.65 -36.40 -3.28
C ASP A 34 -7.62 -37.46 -3.66
N TYR A 35 -6.54 -37.04 -4.31
CA TYR A 35 -5.42 -37.93 -4.67
C TYR A 35 -4.31 -37.92 -3.63
N LEU A 36 -4.36 -37.00 -2.65
CA LEU A 36 -3.34 -36.89 -1.60
C LEU A 36 -3.43 -38.07 -0.64
N PRO A 37 -2.30 -38.71 -0.32
CA PRO A 37 -2.28 -39.76 0.69
C PRO A 37 -2.34 -39.21 2.11
N ASP A 38 -2.86 -39.99 3.06
CA ASP A 38 -2.77 -39.66 4.47
C ASP A 38 -1.32 -39.58 4.95
N ASN A 39 -1.05 -38.84 6.02
CA ASN A 39 0.27 -38.62 6.61
C ASN A 39 1.28 -37.94 5.67
N LEU A 40 0.78 -37.12 4.72
CA LEU A 40 1.63 -36.39 3.79
C LEU A 40 2.24 -35.15 4.45
N VAL A 41 3.53 -34.97 4.24
CA VAL A 41 4.26 -33.74 4.57
C VAL A 41 4.68 -33.02 3.28
N VAL A 42 4.19 -31.80 3.08
CA VAL A 42 4.60 -30.92 1.98
C VAL A 42 5.57 -29.89 2.53
N ASP A 43 6.82 -29.91 2.03
CA ASP A 43 7.89 -28.99 2.48
C ASP A 43 7.83 -27.60 1.83
N GLY A 44 6.65 -27.17 1.45
CA GLY A 44 6.35 -25.90 0.81
C GLY A 44 4.89 -25.55 0.97
N GLY A 45 4.28 -24.94 -0.03
CA GLY A 45 2.85 -24.68 -0.11
C GLY A 45 2.09 -25.86 -0.74
N LEU A 46 0.82 -26.00 -0.39
CA LEU A 46 -0.11 -26.92 -1.05
C LEU A 46 -1.29 -26.13 -1.61
N ARG A 47 -1.52 -26.25 -2.92
CA ARG A 47 -2.71 -25.73 -3.58
C ARG A 47 -3.59 -26.87 -4.08
N CYS A 48 -4.83 -26.87 -3.60
CA CYS A 48 -5.85 -27.79 -4.07
C CYS A 48 -6.64 -27.19 -5.25
N PHE A 49 -6.88 -27.99 -6.30
CA PHE A 49 -7.64 -27.53 -7.46
C PHE A 49 -9.14 -27.63 -7.24
N GLU A 50 -9.88 -26.88 -8.04
CA GLU A 50 -11.34 -27.01 -8.16
C GLU A 50 -11.74 -28.49 -8.34
N GLY A 51 -12.82 -28.90 -7.67
CA GLY A 51 -13.22 -30.30 -7.63
C GLY A 51 -12.65 -31.10 -6.45
N SER A 52 -11.70 -30.55 -5.67
CA SER A 52 -11.27 -31.14 -4.41
C SER A 52 -12.42 -31.18 -3.39
N GLU A 53 -12.69 -32.34 -2.78
CA GLU A 53 -13.81 -32.53 -1.85
C GLU A 53 -13.38 -32.69 -0.39
N LYS A 54 -12.15 -33.17 -0.17
CA LYS A 54 -11.64 -33.45 1.19
C LYS A 54 -10.13 -33.30 1.27
N LEU A 55 -9.62 -33.07 2.48
CA LEU A 55 -8.20 -33.14 2.81
C LEU A 55 -7.86 -34.50 3.45
N PRO A 56 -6.62 -35.01 3.25
CA PRO A 56 -6.16 -36.24 3.90
C PRO A 56 -5.95 -36.01 5.40
N LYS A 57 -5.94 -37.09 6.17
CA LYS A 57 -5.61 -37.07 7.61
C LYS A 57 -4.12 -36.83 7.83
N ASP A 58 -3.78 -36.19 8.97
CA ASP A 58 -2.40 -35.90 9.36
C ASP A 58 -1.58 -35.17 8.27
N LEU A 59 -2.24 -34.31 7.48
CA LEU A 59 -1.60 -33.48 6.47
C LEU A 59 -0.77 -32.38 7.15
N LYS A 60 0.51 -32.27 6.77
CA LYS A 60 1.39 -31.20 7.23
C LYS A 60 1.92 -30.40 6.07
N VAL A 61 1.61 -29.11 6.03
CA VAL A 61 2.07 -28.16 5.01
C VAL A 61 2.94 -27.12 5.71
N LYS A 62 4.22 -27.07 5.40
CA LYS A 62 5.18 -26.21 6.13
C LYS A 62 5.05 -24.71 5.83
N LYS A 63 4.23 -24.34 4.86
CA LYS A 63 3.99 -22.93 4.52
C LYS A 63 2.49 -22.67 4.46
N TRP A 64 1.94 -22.57 3.29
CA TRP A 64 0.53 -22.20 3.09
C TRP A 64 -0.28 -23.36 2.48
N LEU A 65 -1.49 -23.50 2.97
CA LEU A 65 -2.54 -24.36 2.42
C LEU A 65 -3.55 -23.48 1.68
N ASP A 66 -3.66 -23.65 0.37
CA ASP A 66 -4.65 -22.97 -0.49
C ASP A 66 -5.69 -24.00 -0.95
N ILE A 67 -6.90 -23.83 -0.43
CA ILE A 67 -8.08 -24.62 -0.76
C ILE A 67 -9.17 -23.75 -1.38
N SER A 68 -8.80 -22.57 -1.86
CA SER A 68 -9.74 -21.60 -2.43
C SER A 68 -10.47 -22.17 -3.64
N ALA A 69 -11.75 -21.81 -3.79
CA ALA A 69 -12.63 -22.26 -4.86
C ALA A 69 -12.77 -23.80 -4.97
N THR A 70 -12.62 -24.52 -3.85
CA THR A 70 -12.81 -25.98 -3.78
C THR A 70 -14.15 -26.37 -3.17
N ASN A 71 -14.53 -27.65 -3.30
CA ASN A 71 -15.72 -28.21 -2.64
C ASN A 71 -15.42 -28.75 -1.21
N ILE A 72 -14.24 -28.49 -0.68
CA ILE A 72 -13.87 -28.87 0.70
C ILE A 72 -14.76 -28.14 1.69
N THR A 73 -15.40 -28.90 2.58
CA THR A 73 -16.35 -28.37 3.57
C THR A 73 -15.81 -28.34 4.99
N GLU A 74 -14.71 -29.06 5.24
CA GLU A 74 -14.07 -29.14 6.54
C GLU A 74 -12.54 -29.31 6.43
N ILE A 75 -11.83 -28.81 7.42
CA ILE A 75 -10.39 -29.02 7.57
C ILE A 75 -10.20 -29.96 8.79
N PRO A 76 -9.60 -31.16 8.61
CA PRO A 76 -9.30 -32.04 9.73
C PRO A 76 -8.47 -31.34 10.81
N ASN A 77 -8.78 -31.65 12.09
CA ASN A 77 -8.11 -30.98 13.22
C ASN A 77 -6.62 -31.31 13.34
N ASP A 78 -6.17 -32.41 12.74
CA ASP A 78 -4.80 -32.90 12.70
C ASP A 78 -3.97 -32.27 11.54
N CYS A 79 -4.58 -31.45 10.69
CA CYS A 79 -3.86 -30.70 9.67
C CYS A 79 -3.04 -29.56 10.28
N GLU A 80 -1.78 -29.43 9.82
CA GLU A 80 -0.86 -28.35 10.22
C GLU A 80 -0.47 -27.51 9.01
N PHE A 81 -0.49 -26.18 9.14
CA PHE A 81 -0.09 -25.21 8.10
C PHE A 81 0.20 -23.84 8.74
N ASP A 82 1.08 -23.03 8.10
CA ASP A 82 1.42 -21.70 8.61
C ASP A 82 0.44 -20.62 8.13
N SER A 83 -0.13 -20.77 6.93
CA SER A 83 -1.15 -19.86 6.39
C SER A 83 -2.28 -20.65 5.74
N LEU A 84 -3.50 -20.10 5.79
CA LEU A 84 -4.68 -20.73 5.22
C LEU A 84 -5.38 -19.77 4.23
N TYR A 85 -5.51 -20.21 2.98
CA TYR A 85 -6.30 -19.54 1.95
C TYR A 85 -7.50 -20.41 1.62
N MET A 86 -8.70 -19.92 1.91
CA MET A 86 -9.97 -20.63 1.77
C MET A 86 -11.07 -19.75 1.17
N GLU A 87 -10.66 -18.87 0.27
CA GLU A 87 -11.62 -18.02 -0.43
C GLU A 87 -12.63 -18.86 -1.24
N ASP A 88 -13.83 -18.36 -1.37
CA ASP A 88 -14.91 -19.04 -2.14
C ASP A 88 -15.21 -20.48 -1.71
N THR A 89 -15.03 -20.82 -0.41
CA THR A 89 -15.29 -22.17 0.10
C THR A 89 -16.59 -22.25 0.89
N LYS A 90 -17.07 -23.49 1.07
CA LYS A 90 -18.24 -23.82 1.90
C LYS A 90 -17.87 -24.16 3.35
N ILE A 91 -16.66 -23.90 3.79
CA ILE A 91 -16.22 -24.13 5.16
C ILE A 91 -16.95 -23.18 6.10
N THR A 92 -17.60 -23.74 7.12
CA THR A 92 -18.40 -22.97 8.09
C THR A 92 -17.74 -22.81 9.44
N LYS A 93 -16.67 -23.57 9.72
CA LYS A 93 -16.00 -23.59 11.01
C LYS A 93 -14.52 -23.94 10.89
N LEU A 94 -13.69 -23.32 11.73
CA LEU A 94 -12.28 -23.65 11.96
C LEU A 94 -12.10 -24.15 13.41
N ARG A 95 -11.01 -24.89 13.70
CA ARG A 95 -10.67 -25.33 15.05
C ARG A 95 -10.24 -24.16 15.94
N ASP A 96 -10.50 -24.26 17.25
CA ASP A 96 -10.03 -23.27 18.23
C ASP A 96 -8.50 -23.26 18.37
N ASN A 97 -7.96 -22.16 18.88
CA ASN A 97 -6.53 -21.93 19.12
C ASN A 97 -5.66 -22.11 17.85
N LEU A 98 -6.18 -21.74 16.70
CA LEU A 98 -5.45 -21.79 15.44
C LEU A 98 -4.46 -20.62 15.39
N GLU A 99 -3.19 -20.92 15.14
CA GLU A 99 -2.13 -19.93 14.96
C GLU A 99 -1.69 -19.92 13.49
N LEU A 100 -1.72 -18.76 12.84
CA LEU A 100 -1.44 -18.59 11.43
C LEU A 100 -0.57 -17.36 11.19
N ASP A 101 0.19 -17.36 10.10
CA ASP A 101 0.82 -16.16 9.57
C ASP A 101 -0.21 -15.30 8.82
N GLU A 102 -1.13 -15.93 8.06
CA GLU A 102 -2.19 -15.27 7.31
C GLU A 102 -3.44 -16.15 7.19
N LEU A 103 -4.63 -15.54 7.32
CA LEU A 103 -5.91 -16.19 7.04
C LEU A 103 -6.69 -15.41 5.98
N ARG A 104 -6.94 -16.06 4.84
CA ARG A 104 -7.84 -15.55 3.81
C ARG A 104 -9.10 -16.40 3.73
N ALA A 105 -10.21 -15.85 4.19
CA ALA A 105 -11.53 -16.48 4.19
C ALA A 105 -12.60 -15.63 3.46
N TYR A 106 -12.14 -14.74 2.59
CA TYR A 106 -13.01 -13.87 1.80
C TYR A 106 -14.02 -14.71 0.99
N ASN A 107 -15.29 -14.24 0.98
CA ASN A 107 -16.39 -14.91 0.27
C ASN A 107 -16.62 -16.40 0.65
N SER A 108 -16.17 -16.80 1.85
CA SER A 108 -16.42 -18.16 2.38
C SER A 108 -17.70 -18.25 3.18
N SER A 109 -18.15 -19.47 3.46
CA SER A 109 -19.33 -19.72 4.31
C SER A 109 -19.03 -19.64 5.81
N LEU A 110 -17.86 -19.14 6.21
CA LEU A 110 -17.47 -19.02 7.62
C LEU A 110 -18.40 -18.02 8.32
N ARG A 111 -18.95 -18.42 9.48
CA ARG A 111 -19.91 -17.60 10.24
C ARG A 111 -19.35 -17.09 11.55
N HIS A 112 -18.35 -17.76 12.09
CA HIS A 112 -17.72 -17.42 13.36
C HIS A 112 -16.23 -17.65 13.26
N LEU A 113 -15.44 -16.78 13.86
CA LEU A 113 -14.02 -17.03 14.09
C LEU A 113 -13.84 -17.99 15.27
N PRO A 114 -12.83 -18.86 15.24
CA PRO A 114 -12.54 -19.76 16.36
C PRO A 114 -12.00 -18.96 17.56
N LYS A 115 -12.23 -19.45 18.78
CA LYS A 115 -11.65 -18.87 19.99
C LYS A 115 -10.14 -18.99 19.97
N GLY A 116 -9.46 -17.99 20.50
CA GLY A 116 -8.00 -17.96 20.58
C GLY A 116 -7.30 -17.96 19.23
N LEU A 117 -7.97 -17.52 18.14
CA LEU A 117 -7.36 -17.37 16.83
C LEU A 117 -6.24 -16.33 16.89
N LYS A 118 -5.05 -16.71 16.41
CA LYS A 118 -3.91 -15.78 16.25
C LYS A 118 -3.46 -15.74 14.80
N VAL A 119 -3.50 -14.55 14.21
CA VAL A 119 -3.03 -14.29 12.85
C VAL A 119 -1.96 -13.20 12.92
N LYS A 120 -0.69 -13.55 12.72
CA LYS A 120 0.41 -12.57 12.82
C LYS A 120 0.28 -11.43 11.81
N GLY A 121 -0.15 -11.75 10.60
CA GLY A 121 -0.34 -10.82 9.49
C GLY A 121 -1.79 -10.42 9.28
N ALA A 122 -2.31 -10.70 8.10
CA ALA A 122 -3.64 -10.29 7.66
C ALA A 122 -4.72 -11.33 7.95
N LEU A 123 -5.79 -10.88 8.61
CA LEU A 123 -7.07 -11.59 8.70
C LEU A 123 -8.03 -10.99 7.67
N SER A 124 -8.35 -11.75 6.61
CA SER A 124 -9.34 -11.36 5.59
C SER A 124 -10.61 -12.19 5.72
N ILE A 125 -11.69 -11.53 6.12
CA ILE A 125 -13.03 -12.10 6.31
C ILE A 125 -14.08 -11.30 5.53
N SER A 126 -13.67 -10.64 4.48
CA SER A 126 -14.55 -9.83 3.63
C SER A 126 -15.63 -10.68 2.98
N ASN A 127 -16.81 -10.11 2.79
CA ASN A 127 -17.97 -10.79 2.19
C ASN A 127 -18.30 -12.13 2.90
N THR A 128 -18.27 -12.12 4.25
CA THR A 128 -18.68 -13.27 5.08
C THR A 128 -19.84 -12.88 5.99
N ASP A 129 -20.50 -13.88 6.56
CA ASP A 129 -21.57 -13.69 7.54
C ASP A 129 -21.04 -13.49 8.99
N ILE A 130 -19.74 -13.27 9.18
CA ILE A 130 -19.15 -13.02 10.50
C ILE A 130 -19.64 -11.68 11.03
N ALA A 131 -20.36 -11.71 12.16
CA ALA A 131 -20.91 -10.53 12.81
C ALA A 131 -20.05 -10.03 13.99
N GLU A 132 -19.24 -10.90 14.59
CA GLU A 132 -18.43 -10.61 15.77
C GLU A 132 -17.05 -11.25 15.69
N ILE A 133 -16.06 -10.59 16.24
CA ILE A 133 -14.70 -11.10 16.42
C ILE A 133 -14.50 -11.36 17.92
N PRO A 134 -14.19 -12.61 18.35
CA PRO A 134 -13.91 -12.87 19.76
C PRO A 134 -12.79 -11.99 20.31
N ASP A 135 -12.90 -11.58 21.57
CA ASP A 135 -11.94 -10.66 22.21
C ASP A 135 -10.54 -11.27 22.39
N ASP A 136 -10.44 -12.59 22.39
CA ASP A 136 -9.20 -13.37 22.49
C ASP A 136 -8.51 -13.59 21.13
N CYS A 137 -9.07 -13.08 20.03
CA CYS A 137 -8.44 -13.13 18.72
C CYS A 137 -7.36 -12.03 18.59
N GLU A 138 -6.22 -12.41 18.02
CA GLU A 138 -5.10 -11.51 17.71
C GLU A 138 -4.85 -11.46 16.20
N PHE A 139 -4.64 -10.28 15.63
CA PHE A 139 -4.34 -10.12 14.20
C PHE A 139 -3.60 -8.80 13.94
N GLY A 140 -2.72 -8.79 12.93
CA GLY A 140 -1.95 -7.61 12.55
C GLY A 140 -2.70 -6.63 11.67
N SER A 141 -3.60 -7.12 10.80
CA SER A 141 -4.47 -6.31 9.93
C SER A 141 -5.82 -6.99 9.79
N LEU A 142 -6.88 -6.21 9.59
CA LEU A 142 -8.24 -6.73 9.38
C LEU A 142 -8.82 -6.20 8.07
N PHE A 143 -9.22 -7.12 7.19
CA PHE A 143 -10.01 -6.87 5.99
C PHE A 143 -11.38 -7.53 6.14
N SER A 144 -12.40 -6.72 6.38
CA SER A 144 -13.78 -7.14 6.68
C SER A 144 -14.80 -6.30 5.90
N GLN A 145 -14.45 -5.92 4.67
CA GLN A 145 -15.38 -5.22 3.80
C GLN A 145 -16.56 -6.11 3.37
N ASP A 146 -17.70 -5.49 3.13
CA ASP A 146 -18.94 -6.18 2.73
C ASP A 146 -19.38 -7.30 3.69
N SER A 147 -19.04 -7.18 5.00
CA SER A 147 -19.35 -8.17 6.03
C SER A 147 -20.47 -7.74 6.95
N LYS A 148 -20.94 -8.66 7.80
CA LYS A 148 -21.93 -8.37 8.83
C LYS A 148 -21.33 -7.91 10.16
N LEU A 149 -20.06 -7.53 10.19
CA LEU A 149 -19.37 -7.11 11.40
C LEU A 149 -20.06 -5.89 12.03
N THR A 150 -20.43 -6.02 13.31
CA THR A 150 -21.15 -4.99 14.07
C THR A 150 -20.31 -4.33 15.15
N LYS A 151 -19.23 -4.96 15.60
CA LYS A 151 -18.41 -4.46 16.71
C LYS A 151 -16.96 -4.90 16.61
N LEU A 152 -16.07 -4.04 17.13
CA LEU A 152 -14.66 -4.33 17.41
C LEU A 152 -14.36 -4.06 18.88
N ARG A 153 -13.41 -4.77 19.48
CA ARG A 153 -12.96 -4.52 20.86
C ARG A 153 -12.15 -3.25 20.97
N ASP A 154 -12.14 -2.64 22.15
CA ASP A 154 -11.35 -1.44 22.46
C ASP A 154 -9.82 -1.73 22.42
N ASN A 155 -9.03 -0.67 22.26
CA ASN A 155 -7.57 -0.65 22.29
C ASN A 155 -6.92 -1.57 21.22
N LEU A 156 -7.56 -1.78 20.07
CA LEU A 156 -6.97 -2.47 18.96
C LEU A 156 -5.80 -1.67 18.38
N THR A 157 -4.70 -2.39 18.10
CA THR A 157 -3.57 -1.84 17.35
C THR A 157 -3.36 -2.68 16.09
N LEU A 158 -3.52 -2.08 14.93
CA LEU A 158 -3.49 -2.74 13.63
C LEU A 158 -2.57 -2.00 12.66
N ASN A 159 -2.06 -2.72 11.65
CA ASN A 159 -1.38 -2.08 10.53
C ASN A 159 -2.40 -1.49 9.55
N TYR A 160 -3.47 -2.24 9.23
CA TYR A 160 -4.54 -1.81 8.34
C TYR A 160 -5.89 -2.25 8.90
N LEU A 161 -6.91 -1.40 8.75
CA LEU A 161 -8.30 -1.74 9.08
C LEU A 161 -9.21 -1.34 7.91
N ASN A 162 -9.82 -2.33 7.28
CA ASN A 162 -10.82 -2.11 6.25
C ASN A 162 -12.14 -2.77 6.68
N VAL A 163 -13.11 -1.93 7.05
CA VAL A 163 -14.48 -2.33 7.42
C VAL A 163 -15.52 -1.67 6.50
N ARG A 164 -15.08 -1.31 5.28
CA ARG A 164 -15.94 -0.72 4.26
C ARG A 164 -17.21 -1.54 4.06
N ASN A 165 -18.37 -0.87 4.00
CA ASN A 165 -19.68 -1.49 3.78
C ASN A 165 -19.98 -2.64 4.77
N SER A 166 -19.51 -2.53 6.02
CA SER A 166 -19.90 -3.41 7.13
C SER A 166 -21.06 -2.83 7.92
N LEU A 167 -21.59 -3.58 8.87
CA LEU A 167 -22.66 -3.12 9.78
C LEU A 167 -22.11 -2.41 11.02
N LEU A 168 -20.83 -2.02 11.02
CA LEU A 168 -20.21 -1.30 12.12
C LEU A 168 -20.83 0.11 12.24
N THR A 169 -21.29 0.47 13.44
CA THR A 169 -21.90 1.77 13.72
C THR A 169 -21.04 2.70 14.57
N GLU A 170 -19.99 2.16 15.19
CA GLU A 170 -19.04 2.89 16.02
C GLU A 170 -17.62 2.32 15.90
N LEU A 171 -16.61 3.16 16.07
CA LEU A 171 -15.23 2.73 16.21
C LEU A 171 -14.91 2.46 17.69
N PRO A 172 -14.03 1.47 17.97
CA PRO A 172 -13.60 1.19 19.34
C PRO A 172 -12.73 2.32 19.89
N LYS A 173 -12.79 2.55 21.19
CA LYS A 173 -11.92 3.50 21.90
C LYS A 173 -10.46 3.05 21.82
N GLY A 174 -9.54 4.00 21.74
CA GLY A 174 -8.11 3.73 21.70
C GLY A 174 -7.65 2.94 20.46
N LEU A 175 -8.44 2.96 19.36
CA LEU A 175 -8.07 2.31 18.10
C LEU A 175 -6.82 2.97 17.52
N LYS A 176 -5.80 2.15 17.21
CA LYS A 176 -4.58 2.58 16.50
C LYS A 176 -4.43 1.81 15.21
N VAL A 177 -4.42 2.53 14.09
CA VAL A 177 -4.18 1.97 12.76
C VAL A 177 -2.93 2.65 12.18
N ASN A 178 -1.81 1.92 12.11
CA ASN A 178 -0.55 2.50 11.64
C ASN A 178 -0.60 2.97 10.18
N GLY A 179 -1.39 2.29 9.35
CA GLY A 179 -1.63 2.61 7.94
C GLY A 179 -3.05 3.14 7.71
N ASP A 180 -3.77 2.48 6.81
CA ASP A 180 -5.06 2.96 6.32
C ASP A 180 -6.23 2.45 7.17
N LEU A 181 -7.14 3.37 7.48
CA LEU A 181 -8.46 3.13 8.06
C LEU A 181 -9.53 3.39 6.99
N ASP A 182 -10.17 2.33 6.48
CA ASP A 182 -11.33 2.46 5.58
C ASP A 182 -12.63 2.08 6.30
N ILE A 183 -13.43 3.11 6.58
CA ILE A 183 -14.78 3.04 7.16
C ILE A 183 -15.85 3.46 6.17
N SER A 184 -15.51 3.54 4.89
CA SER A 184 -16.44 4.01 3.85
C SER A 184 -17.71 3.15 3.79
N TYR A 185 -18.83 3.78 3.51
CA TYR A 185 -20.15 3.12 3.38
C TYR A 185 -20.60 2.42 4.67
N THR A 186 -20.20 2.91 5.85
CA THR A 186 -20.71 2.47 7.14
C THR A 186 -21.62 3.52 7.76
N ASP A 187 -22.43 3.11 8.76
CA ASP A 187 -23.28 4.02 9.52
C ASP A 187 -22.55 4.71 10.69
N ILE A 188 -21.22 4.69 10.71
CA ILE A 188 -20.41 5.38 11.73
C ILE A 188 -20.69 6.87 11.69
N MET A 189 -20.99 7.45 12.86
CA MET A 189 -21.37 8.85 13.00
C MET A 189 -20.26 9.73 13.57
N GLU A 190 -19.29 9.16 14.28
CA GLU A 190 -18.15 9.87 14.88
C GLU A 190 -16.89 9.00 14.93
N ILE A 191 -15.74 9.65 15.00
CA ILE A 191 -14.44 9.02 15.25
C ILE A 191 -13.99 9.48 16.63
N PRO A 192 -13.77 8.57 17.59
CA PRO A 192 -13.25 8.94 18.91
C PRO A 192 -11.93 9.72 18.81
N ASP A 193 -11.75 10.73 19.68
CA ASP A 193 -10.57 11.61 19.64
C ASP A 193 -9.26 10.88 19.96
N ASP A 194 -9.32 9.75 20.63
CA ASP A 194 -8.20 8.88 20.98
C ASP A 194 -7.81 7.89 19.89
N CYS A 195 -8.52 7.87 18.75
CA CYS A 195 -8.16 7.05 17.59
C CYS A 195 -6.98 7.65 16.84
N GLU A 196 -6.03 6.80 16.45
CA GLU A 196 -4.87 7.14 15.62
C GLU A 196 -4.90 6.37 14.30
N PHE A 197 -4.63 7.05 13.17
CA PHE A 197 -4.59 6.41 11.84
C PHE A 197 -3.70 7.21 10.89
N GLY A 198 -3.12 6.53 9.89
CA GLY A 198 -2.27 7.16 8.89
C GLY A 198 -3.05 7.78 7.74
N SER A 199 -4.00 7.04 7.15
CA SER A 199 -4.97 7.55 6.16
C SER A 199 -6.38 7.29 6.62
N LEU A 200 -7.33 8.11 6.15
CA LEU A 200 -8.75 7.95 6.46
C LEU A 200 -9.59 7.95 5.17
N TYR A 201 -10.26 6.83 4.93
CA TYR A 201 -11.27 6.70 3.88
C TYR A 201 -12.64 6.60 4.56
N MET A 202 -13.46 7.64 4.41
CA MET A 202 -14.77 7.78 5.06
C MET A 202 -15.87 8.18 4.07
N CYS A 203 -15.75 7.66 2.84
CA CYS A 203 -16.74 7.97 1.80
C CYS A 203 -18.13 7.47 2.21
N SER A 204 -19.16 8.28 1.99
CA SER A 204 -20.56 7.92 2.27
C SER A 204 -20.82 7.49 3.72
N THR A 205 -20.12 8.09 4.70
CA THR A 205 -20.39 7.93 6.13
C THR A 205 -21.30 9.04 6.67
N ARG A 206 -21.82 8.86 7.88
CA ARG A 206 -22.62 9.87 8.59
C ARG A 206 -21.80 10.84 9.45
N ILE A 207 -20.48 10.78 9.38
CA ILE A 207 -19.58 11.65 10.15
C ILE A 207 -19.77 13.09 9.72
N THR A 208 -20.05 13.96 10.70
CA THR A 208 -20.31 15.39 10.47
C THR A 208 -19.15 16.28 10.86
N LYS A 209 -18.19 15.78 11.63
CA LYS A 209 -17.03 16.52 12.14
C LYS A 209 -15.84 15.58 12.33
N LEU A 210 -14.64 16.10 12.10
CA LEU A 210 -13.36 15.48 12.47
C LEU A 210 -12.66 16.36 13.51
N ARG A 211 -11.81 15.77 14.35
CA ARG A 211 -11.01 16.52 15.33
C ARG A 211 -10.00 17.44 14.62
N ASP A 212 -9.65 18.54 15.26
CA ASP A 212 -8.63 19.46 14.77
C ASP A 212 -7.21 18.86 14.83
N ASN A 213 -6.27 19.48 14.14
CA ASN A 213 -4.83 19.10 14.09
C ASN A 213 -4.57 17.70 13.52
N LEU A 214 -5.43 17.20 12.63
CA LEU A 214 -5.20 15.94 11.95
C LEU A 214 -4.05 16.04 10.94
N THR A 215 -3.22 15.01 10.96
CA THR A 215 -2.14 14.84 9.98
C THR A 215 -2.28 13.45 9.38
N LEU A 216 -2.57 13.40 8.08
CA LEU A 216 -2.91 12.19 7.36
C LEU A 216 -2.08 12.07 6.08
N TYR A 217 -1.90 10.86 5.61
CA TYR A 217 -1.36 10.64 4.27
C TYR A 217 -2.43 10.88 3.20
N ASP A 218 -3.59 10.22 3.34
CA ASP A 218 -4.77 10.45 2.51
C ASP A 218 -6.00 10.77 3.36
N LEU A 219 -6.88 11.62 2.84
CA LEU A 219 -8.22 11.85 3.38
C LEU A 219 -9.27 11.84 2.26
N TRP A 220 -10.14 10.83 2.26
CA TRP A 220 -11.24 10.73 1.30
C TRP A 220 -12.59 10.88 2.02
N THR A 221 -13.31 11.94 1.70
CA THR A 221 -14.59 12.30 2.35
C THR A 221 -15.79 12.28 1.40
N ASN A 222 -15.64 11.69 0.22
CA ASN A 222 -16.68 11.75 -0.82
C ASN A 222 -18.06 11.34 -0.29
N ASN A 223 -19.07 12.16 -0.54
CA ASN A 223 -20.47 11.93 -0.14
C ASN A 223 -20.68 11.68 1.38
N SER A 224 -19.69 11.97 2.23
CA SER A 224 -19.92 11.97 3.68
C SER A 224 -20.75 13.18 4.13
N PHE A 225 -21.22 13.15 5.39
CA PHE A 225 -21.96 14.28 5.97
C PHE A 225 -21.05 15.34 6.61
N LEU A 226 -19.74 15.27 6.37
CA LEU A 226 -18.77 16.22 6.88
C LEU A 226 -19.13 17.64 6.43
N LYS A 227 -19.30 18.56 7.40
CA LYS A 227 -19.73 19.93 7.15
C LYS A 227 -18.56 20.84 6.82
N ASP A 228 -17.47 20.70 7.55
CA ASP A 228 -16.27 21.51 7.43
C ASP A 228 -15.03 20.64 7.56
N LEU A 229 -13.94 21.05 6.97
CA LEU A 229 -12.63 20.45 7.22
C LEU A 229 -12.12 20.88 8.62
N PRO A 230 -11.39 20.00 9.33
CA PRO A 230 -10.85 20.34 10.64
C PRO A 230 -9.77 21.42 10.52
N LYS A 231 -9.59 22.20 11.60
CA LYS A 231 -8.52 23.20 11.68
C LYS A 231 -7.15 22.51 11.67
N ASN A 232 -6.17 23.18 11.08
CA ASN A 232 -4.80 22.70 10.98
C ASN A 232 -4.67 21.31 10.35
N LEU A 233 -5.56 20.95 9.40
CA LEU A 233 -5.48 19.72 8.65
C LEU A 233 -4.25 19.69 7.74
N VAL A 234 -3.47 18.62 7.82
CA VAL A 234 -2.37 18.37 6.87
C VAL A 234 -2.59 17.03 6.19
N VAL A 235 -2.54 17.00 4.84
CA VAL A 235 -2.67 15.78 4.03
C VAL A 235 -1.45 15.69 3.10
N PHE A 236 -0.60 14.70 3.35
CA PHE A 236 0.66 14.57 2.63
C PHE A 236 0.50 14.14 1.16
N ASN A 237 -0.54 13.38 0.84
CA ASN A 237 -0.77 12.92 -0.53
C ASN A 237 -2.07 13.51 -1.11
N MET A 238 -3.22 12.91 -0.89
CA MET A 238 -4.48 13.29 -1.55
C MET A 238 -5.60 13.63 -0.57
N LEU A 239 -6.10 14.86 -0.65
CA LEU A 239 -7.39 15.26 -0.08
C LEU A 239 -8.47 15.13 -1.15
N LYS A 240 -9.39 14.16 -0.99
CA LYS A 240 -10.49 13.95 -1.93
C LYS A 240 -11.82 14.28 -1.29
N MET A 241 -12.52 15.31 -1.82
CA MET A 241 -13.78 15.79 -1.27
C MET A 241 -14.76 16.16 -2.40
N THR A 242 -15.91 15.52 -2.35
CA THR A 242 -17.03 15.81 -3.26
C THR A 242 -18.29 16.19 -2.49
N ASN A 243 -18.15 16.52 -1.20
CA ASN A 243 -19.22 16.89 -0.30
C ASN A 243 -19.81 18.22 -0.75
N LYS A 244 -21.14 18.30 -0.85
CA LYS A 244 -21.81 19.56 -1.19
C LYS A 244 -21.74 20.60 -0.07
N SER A 245 -21.55 20.16 1.19
CA SER A 245 -21.46 21.01 2.37
C SER A 245 -20.11 21.72 2.50
N ILE A 246 -19.03 21.12 2.00
CA ILE A 246 -17.70 21.75 1.99
C ILE A 246 -17.59 22.61 0.75
N THR A 247 -17.58 23.92 0.92
CA THR A 247 -17.58 24.91 -0.18
C THR A 247 -16.29 25.73 -0.30
N ALA A 248 -15.40 25.60 0.68
CA ALA A 248 -14.12 26.30 0.69
C ALA A 248 -13.02 25.46 1.38
N LEU A 249 -11.79 25.72 0.98
CA LEU A 249 -10.62 25.18 1.66
C LEU A 249 -10.21 26.16 2.77
N PRO A 250 -10.14 25.72 4.04
CA PRO A 250 -9.64 26.55 5.15
C PRO A 250 -8.20 27.04 4.89
N ILE A 251 -7.88 28.23 5.33
CA ILE A 251 -6.54 28.82 5.15
C ILE A 251 -5.43 28.03 5.84
N ASP A 252 -5.78 27.34 6.91
CA ASP A 252 -4.94 26.47 7.72
C ASP A 252 -4.95 24.99 7.27
N CYS A 253 -5.65 24.68 6.17
CA CYS A 253 -5.57 23.38 5.53
C CYS A 253 -4.38 23.33 4.55
N LEU A 254 -3.59 22.27 4.64
CA LEU A 254 -2.47 22.01 3.74
C LEU A 254 -2.58 20.60 3.16
N ALA A 255 -2.63 20.49 1.83
CA ALA A 255 -2.63 19.20 1.15
C ALA A 255 -1.70 19.23 -0.05
N ASN A 256 -1.03 18.12 -0.37
CA ASN A 256 -0.17 18.04 -1.56
C ASN A 256 -1.01 18.09 -2.85
N ARG A 257 -2.08 17.27 -2.89
CA ARG A 257 -3.06 17.23 -3.99
C ARG A 257 -4.47 17.30 -3.44
N ILE A 258 -5.37 17.94 -4.17
CA ILE A 258 -6.77 18.07 -3.81
C ILE A 258 -7.64 17.73 -5.01
N TYR A 259 -8.57 16.78 -4.83
CA TYR A 259 -9.67 16.57 -5.78
C TYR A 259 -10.95 17.13 -5.16
N SER A 260 -11.56 18.10 -5.85
CA SER A 260 -12.77 18.78 -5.37
C SER A 260 -13.74 19.05 -6.51
N LYS A 261 -15.05 18.96 -6.22
CA LYS A 261 -16.13 19.38 -7.14
C LYS A 261 -16.41 20.89 -7.13
N PHE A 262 -15.80 21.64 -6.22
CA PHE A 262 -15.88 23.09 -6.18
C PHE A 262 -14.51 23.69 -6.53
N ASP A 263 -14.53 24.92 -7.07
CA ASP A 263 -13.30 25.61 -7.41
C ASP A 263 -12.56 26.07 -6.14
N ILE A 264 -11.30 25.68 -6.04
CA ILE A 264 -10.42 26.10 -4.95
C ILE A 264 -9.80 27.45 -5.31
N ASN A 265 -10.29 28.51 -4.66
CA ASN A 265 -9.73 29.86 -4.83
C ASN A 265 -8.60 30.10 -3.82
N ASP A 266 -7.55 29.31 -3.89
CA ASP A 266 -6.37 29.42 -3.04
C ASP A 266 -5.11 29.52 -3.91
N LYS A 267 -4.37 30.63 -3.78
CA LYS A 267 -3.18 30.93 -4.60
C LYS A 267 -2.06 29.91 -4.47
N ARG A 268 -2.07 29.09 -3.41
CA ARG A 268 -1.10 28.00 -3.20
C ARG A 268 -1.25 26.86 -4.21
N TYR A 269 -2.42 26.72 -4.85
CA TYR A 269 -2.76 25.60 -5.70
C TYR A 269 -2.89 25.99 -7.18
N LYS A 270 -2.64 25.01 -8.06
CA LYS A 270 -2.84 25.09 -9.50
C LYS A 270 -3.74 23.92 -9.93
N LYS A 271 -4.81 24.24 -10.67
CA LYS A 271 -5.75 23.24 -11.23
C LYS A 271 -5.18 22.60 -12.49
N ASN A 272 -5.36 21.28 -12.65
CA ASN A 272 -5.06 20.56 -13.89
C ASN A 272 -6.32 20.32 -14.74
N ILE A 273 -6.17 19.59 -15.86
CA ILE A 273 -7.27 19.26 -16.79
C ILE A 273 -8.26 18.22 -16.24
N TYR A 274 -7.94 17.55 -15.13
CA TYR A 274 -8.77 16.52 -14.48
C TYR A 274 -9.48 17.02 -13.22
N ASP A 275 -9.60 18.35 -13.05
CA ASP A 275 -10.20 19.00 -11.87
C ASP A 275 -9.46 18.72 -10.54
N GLU A 276 -8.18 18.33 -10.62
CA GLU A 276 -7.30 18.19 -9.45
C GLU A 276 -6.49 19.47 -9.24
N TYR A 277 -6.23 19.78 -7.98
CA TYR A 277 -5.43 20.93 -7.58
C TYR A 277 -4.14 20.44 -6.93
N TYR A 278 -3.02 20.93 -7.44
CA TYR A 278 -1.68 20.61 -6.95
C TYR A 278 -1.08 21.81 -6.23
N LEU A 279 -0.43 21.54 -5.10
CA LEU A 279 0.40 22.55 -4.45
C LEU A 279 1.50 22.99 -5.42
N LYS A 280 1.66 24.31 -5.60
CA LYS A 280 2.60 24.84 -6.59
C LYS A 280 4.04 24.53 -6.21
N ASN A 281 4.84 24.08 -7.16
CA ASN A 281 6.25 23.73 -6.95
C ASN A 281 7.13 24.94 -6.54
N GLU A 282 6.69 26.17 -6.83
CA GLU A 282 7.38 27.38 -6.40
C GLU A 282 7.25 27.65 -4.90
N ILE A 283 6.31 26.97 -4.22
CA ILE A 283 6.09 27.07 -2.78
C ILE A 283 6.92 25.98 -2.12
N ILE A 284 8.18 26.31 -1.75
CA ILE A 284 9.11 25.33 -1.20
C ILE A 284 8.99 25.24 0.32
N HIS A 285 8.99 26.37 1.01
CA HIS A 285 8.95 26.43 2.48
C HIS A 285 7.57 26.93 2.94
N ILE A 286 6.94 26.18 3.85
CA ILE A 286 5.60 26.47 4.34
C ILE A 286 5.60 26.46 5.86
N SER A 287 5.39 27.64 6.48
CA SER A 287 5.11 27.76 7.91
C SER A 287 3.61 27.53 8.12
N HIS A 288 3.29 26.46 8.83
CA HIS A 288 1.90 26.10 9.08
C HIS A 288 1.40 26.77 10.38
N PRO A 289 0.10 27.17 10.48
CA PRO A 289 -0.44 27.83 11.67
C PRO A 289 -0.32 27.01 12.96
N SER A 290 -0.18 25.68 12.87
CA SER A 290 0.09 24.81 14.02
C SER A 290 1.50 24.94 14.60
N GLY A 291 2.37 25.82 14.04
CA GLY A 291 3.77 25.96 14.42
C GLY A 291 4.71 24.93 13.79
N ARG A 292 4.20 24.05 12.95
CA ARG A 292 5.00 23.08 12.19
C ARG A 292 5.53 23.71 10.90
N GLU A 293 6.67 23.23 10.43
CA GLU A 293 7.28 23.64 9.18
C GLU A 293 7.22 22.49 8.16
N PHE A 294 6.92 22.83 6.90
CA PHE A 294 6.86 21.88 5.81
C PHE A 294 7.73 22.36 4.64
N LEU A 295 8.28 21.40 3.91
CA LEU A 295 8.96 21.61 2.64
C LEU A 295 8.20 20.88 1.53
N HIS A 296 8.03 21.55 0.41
CA HIS A 296 7.49 20.98 -0.83
C HIS A 296 8.57 20.98 -1.88
N VAL A 297 9.27 19.86 -2.03
CA VAL A 297 10.42 19.72 -2.92
C VAL A 297 10.17 18.52 -3.84
N ASP A 298 10.39 18.72 -5.13
CA ASP A 298 10.17 17.71 -6.18
C ASP A 298 8.74 17.14 -6.19
N GLY A 299 7.74 18.00 -5.88
CA GLY A 299 6.32 17.60 -5.85
C GLY A 299 5.90 16.82 -4.61
N ILE A 300 6.76 16.69 -3.61
CA ILE A 300 6.51 15.93 -2.39
C ILE A 300 6.48 16.88 -1.18
N LEU A 301 5.33 16.88 -0.49
CA LEU A 301 5.16 17.59 0.77
C LEU A 301 5.77 16.78 1.93
N SER A 302 6.58 17.42 2.75
CA SER A 302 7.26 16.79 3.89
C SER A 302 7.28 17.71 5.10
N GLU A 303 7.16 17.13 6.29
CA GLU A 303 7.29 17.86 7.55
C GLU A 303 8.76 17.89 7.99
N VAL A 304 9.24 19.07 8.42
CA VAL A 304 10.59 19.25 8.93
C VAL A 304 10.67 18.74 10.36
N ILE A 305 11.54 17.75 10.60
CA ILE A 305 11.84 17.21 11.92
C ILE A 305 13.01 17.96 12.55
N GLU A 306 14.06 18.18 11.76
CA GLU A 306 15.30 18.82 12.22
C GLU A 306 15.92 19.61 11.05
N LYS A 307 16.56 20.73 11.40
CA LYS A 307 17.32 21.55 10.47
C LYS A 307 18.73 21.79 11.01
N LYS A 308 19.74 21.54 10.18
CA LYS A 308 21.15 21.85 10.45
C LYS A 308 21.78 22.57 9.25
N GLY A 309 21.87 23.90 9.32
CA GLY A 309 22.33 24.73 8.20
C GLY A 309 21.43 24.55 6.99
N ASP A 310 22.01 24.09 5.89
CA ASP A 310 21.31 23.84 4.61
C ASP A 310 20.79 22.42 4.46
N VAL A 311 20.80 21.63 5.53
CA VAL A 311 20.31 20.24 5.57
C VAL A 311 19.05 20.17 6.43
N TYR A 312 18.01 19.55 5.88
CA TYR A 312 16.75 19.29 6.55
C TYR A 312 16.52 17.78 6.63
N CYS A 313 16.21 17.31 7.84
CA CYS A 313 15.70 15.98 8.09
C CYS A 313 14.16 16.05 8.07
N VAL A 314 13.51 15.28 7.22
CA VAL A 314 12.07 15.38 6.99
C VAL A 314 11.41 14.02 6.98
N HIS A 315 10.08 13.97 7.19
CA HIS A 315 9.28 12.79 6.92
C HIS A 315 8.08 13.10 6.00
N ASN A 316 7.61 12.10 5.26
CA ASN A 316 6.61 12.23 4.19
C ASN A 316 5.24 11.64 4.55
N GLY A 317 4.88 11.60 5.83
CA GLY A 317 3.58 11.04 6.27
C GLY A 317 3.67 9.58 6.73
N ASN A 318 2.85 8.69 6.18
CA ASN A 318 2.58 7.36 6.74
C ASN A 318 3.79 6.48 7.06
N ASN A 319 4.83 6.52 6.26
CA ASN A 319 5.95 5.60 6.43
C ASN A 319 6.93 6.01 7.53
N ARG A 320 6.77 7.20 8.12
CA ARG A 320 7.73 7.78 9.07
C ARG A 320 9.19 7.60 8.64
N SER A 321 9.41 7.26 7.37
CA SER A 321 10.74 7.15 6.82
C SER A 321 11.36 8.53 6.79
N ILE A 322 12.49 8.63 7.42
CA ILE A 322 13.30 9.85 7.40
C ILE A 322 13.93 9.95 6.02
N THR A 323 13.79 11.13 5.40
CA THR A 323 14.51 11.50 4.19
C THR A 323 15.22 12.83 4.41
N TYR A 324 16.13 13.16 3.52
CA TYR A 324 16.93 14.38 3.62
C TYR A 324 16.61 15.33 2.48
N ILE A 325 16.49 16.61 2.79
CA ILE A 325 16.41 17.68 1.81
C ILE A 325 17.62 18.60 2.04
N VAL A 326 18.29 18.97 0.97
CA VAL A 326 19.43 19.89 1.02
C VAL A 326 19.20 21.07 0.07
N THR A 327 19.78 22.21 0.42
CA THR A 327 19.74 23.43 -0.40
C THR A 327 21.13 24.07 -0.49
N ASP A 328 21.36 24.87 -1.52
CA ASP A 328 22.56 25.72 -1.65
C ASP A 328 22.32 27.16 -1.15
N GLY A 329 21.14 27.44 -0.59
CA GLY A 329 20.74 28.78 -0.18
C GLY A 329 20.31 29.71 -1.35
N ASN A 330 20.53 29.30 -2.61
CA ASN A 330 20.19 30.05 -3.81
C ASN A 330 18.97 29.49 -4.56
N ASN A 331 18.00 28.97 -3.81
CA ASN A 331 16.76 28.40 -4.32
C ASN A 331 16.90 27.05 -5.08
N HIS A 332 18.04 26.38 -4.97
CA HIS A 332 18.18 24.99 -5.42
C HIS A 332 17.94 24.05 -4.24
N TRP A 333 17.01 23.14 -4.42
CA TRP A 333 16.54 22.20 -3.42
C TRP A 333 16.55 20.80 -4.02
N THR A 334 16.99 19.82 -3.27
CA THR A 334 16.98 18.41 -3.70
C THR A 334 16.70 17.48 -2.54
N ARG A 335 16.27 16.30 -2.86
CA ARG A 335 15.85 15.27 -1.93
C ARG A 335 16.68 13.98 -2.13
N GLY A 336 16.84 13.19 -1.07
CA GLY A 336 17.43 11.86 -1.11
C GLY A 336 16.98 11.03 0.10
N ASN A 337 17.00 9.70 -0.02
CA ASN A 337 16.72 8.78 1.10
C ASN A 337 17.86 8.79 2.11
N THR A 338 19.07 9.16 1.66
CA THR A 338 20.21 9.42 2.49
C THR A 338 20.72 10.85 2.29
N LEU A 339 21.48 11.36 3.27
CA LEU A 339 22.10 12.69 3.14
C LEU A 339 23.08 12.77 1.95
N GLU A 340 23.76 11.67 1.67
CA GLU A 340 24.70 11.58 0.54
C GLU A 340 23.96 11.68 -0.79
N GLU A 341 22.87 10.95 -0.96
CA GLU A 341 22.01 11.03 -2.17
C GLU A 341 21.48 12.45 -2.38
N ALA A 342 20.99 13.10 -1.31
CA ALA A 342 20.49 14.47 -1.40
C ALA A 342 21.57 15.47 -1.84
N LYS A 343 22.80 15.33 -1.32
CA LYS A 343 23.95 16.15 -1.71
C LYS A 343 24.40 15.91 -3.15
N GLN A 344 24.44 14.64 -3.57
CA GLN A 344 24.75 14.28 -4.95
C GLN A 344 23.72 14.89 -5.91
N ALA A 345 22.43 14.73 -5.61
CA ALA A 345 21.35 15.34 -6.40
C ALA A 345 21.51 16.87 -6.50
N LEU A 346 21.94 17.55 -5.42
CA LEU A 346 22.21 18.98 -5.45
C LEU A 346 23.40 19.32 -6.36
N ALA A 347 24.47 18.54 -6.30
CA ALA A 347 25.62 18.71 -7.19
C ALA A 347 25.23 18.54 -8.67
N PHE A 348 24.36 17.56 -8.99
CA PHE A 348 23.80 17.40 -10.34
C PHE A 348 22.98 18.63 -10.75
N LYS A 349 22.05 19.10 -9.89
CA LYS A 349 21.20 20.25 -10.16
C LYS A 349 21.97 21.55 -10.39
N LEU A 350 23.12 21.68 -9.75
CA LEU A 350 24.02 22.84 -9.90
C LEU A 350 24.92 22.77 -11.16
N ASN A 351 24.69 21.79 -12.03
CA ASN A 351 25.54 21.53 -13.21
C ASN A 351 27.04 21.39 -12.88
N LYS A 352 27.35 20.90 -11.69
CA LYS A 352 28.73 20.58 -11.28
C LYS A 352 29.20 19.22 -11.78
N CYS A 353 28.37 18.53 -12.58
CA CYS A 353 28.71 17.26 -13.20
C CYS A 353 29.24 17.48 -14.60
N ASP A 354 30.27 16.71 -14.96
CA ASP A 354 30.83 16.69 -16.28
C ASP A 354 29.83 16.05 -17.27
N LYS A 355 29.45 16.81 -18.31
CA LYS A 355 28.54 16.35 -19.37
C LYS A 355 29.28 15.76 -20.59
N SER A 356 30.61 15.84 -20.62
CA SER A 356 31.43 15.46 -21.76
C SER A 356 31.31 14.00 -22.13
N GLU A 357 30.98 13.13 -21.17
CA GLU A 357 30.71 11.70 -21.43
C GLU A 357 29.49 11.49 -22.33
N TYR A 358 28.44 12.32 -22.16
CA TYR A 358 27.19 12.23 -22.90
C TYR A 358 27.19 12.95 -24.24
N GLU A 359 28.13 13.86 -24.49
CA GLU A 359 28.32 14.53 -25.80
C GLU A 359 28.72 13.54 -26.92
N LYS A 360 29.17 12.34 -26.56
CA LYS A 360 29.54 11.27 -27.51
C LYS A 360 28.34 10.43 -27.94
N LEU A 361 27.20 10.57 -27.28
CA LEU A 361 25.98 9.83 -27.58
C LEU A 361 25.20 10.54 -28.69
N ASN A 362 24.48 9.76 -29.49
CA ASN A 362 23.55 10.24 -30.50
C ASN A 362 22.13 9.74 -30.21
N LEU A 363 21.15 10.16 -31.02
CA LEU A 363 19.73 9.83 -30.81
C LEU A 363 19.43 8.33 -30.79
N ASP A 364 20.27 7.50 -31.44
CA ASP A 364 20.10 6.06 -31.56
C ASP A 364 20.99 5.27 -30.58
N SER A 365 21.76 5.97 -29.74
CA SER A 365 22.55 5.35 -28.67
C SER A 365 21.62 4.72 -27.62
N GLU A 366 21.87 3.44 -27.28
CA GLU A 366 21.14 2.71 -26.26
C GLU A 366 21.85 2.80 -24.90
N LEU A 367 21.08 3.07 -23.85
CA LEU A 367 21.52 3.06 -22.46
C LEU A 367 20.67 2.06 -21.67
N MET A 368 21.27 1.37 -20.70
CA MET A 368 20.53 0.63 -19.70
C MET A 368 19.63 1.61 -18.92
N PHE A 369 18.52 1.12 -18.36
CA PHE A 369 17.55 1.98 -17.68
C PHE A 369 18.20 2.94 -16.65
N ASP A 370 19.07 2.40 -15.78
CA ASP A 370 19.76 3.21 -14.76
C ASP A 370 20.75 4.23 -15.37
N GLU A 371 21.40 3.88 -16.46
CA GLU A 371 22.31 4.78 -17.21
C GLU A 371 21.51 5.89 -17.91
N ALA A 372 20.36 5.56 -18.47
CA ALA A 372 19.44 6.51 -19.08
C ALA A 372 18.90 7.53 -18.07
N VAL A 373 18.54 7.08 -16.86
CA VAL A 373 18.15 7.93 -15.75
C VAL A 373 19.33 8.83 -15.31
N ALA A 374 20.54 8.28 -15.18
CA ALA A 374 21.72 9.06 -14.82
C ALA A 374 22.04 10.12 -15.88
N CYS A 375 22.00 9.76 -17.15
CA CYS A 375 22.18 10.67 -18.29
C CYS A 375 21.17 11.84 -18.23
N TYR A 376 19.89 11.52 -18.01
CA TYR A 376 18.85 12.53 -17.88
C TYR A 376 19.11 13.48 -16.72
N CYS A 377 19.43 12.95 -15.53
CA CYS A 377 19.76 13.74 -14.35
C CYS A 377 20.95 14.68 -14.56
N VAL A 378 22.03 14.20 -15.20
CA VAL A 378 23.25 15.01 -15.46
C VAL A 378 22.95 16.15 -16.45
N ILE A 379 22.17 15.90 -17.48
CA ILE A 379 21.88 16.90 -18.52
C ILE A 379 20.89 17.95 -18.03
N THR A 380 19.84 17.54 -17.32
CA THR A 380 18.71 18.39 -16.94
C THR A 380 18.82 18.99 -15.53
N GLY A 381 19.65 18.40 -14.67
CA GLY A 381 19.67 18.73 -13.25
C GLY A 381 18.48 18.19 -12.48
N ALA A 382 17.68 17.26 -13.07
CA ALA A 382 16.59 16.59 -12.38
C ALA A 382 17.12 15.70 -11.25
N CYS A 383 16.38 15.60 -10.13
CA CYS A 383 16.76 14.67 -9.08
C CYS A 383 16.44 13.22 -9.47
N LYS A 384 17.33 12.30 -9.11
CA LYS A 384 17.19 10.88 -9.44
C LYS A 384 15.87 10.30 -8.96
N PHE A 385 15.45 10.65 -7.74
CA PHE A 385 14.18 10.20 -7.16
C PHE A 385 12.97 10.66 -7.98
N GLY A 386 12.89 11.96 -8.33
CA GLY A 386 11.78 12.49 -9.13
C GLY A 386 11.72 11.89 -10.54
N VAL A 387 12.88 11.53 -11.11
CA VAL A 387 12.93 10.85 -12.41
C VAL A 387 12.41 9.43 -12.28
N TYR A 388 12.81 8.65 -11.26
CA TYR A 388 12.25 7.32 -11.02
C TYR A 388 10.76 7.36 -10.73
N ASP A 389 10.29 8.25 -9.88
CA ASP A 389 8.87 8.44 -9.56
C ASP A 389 8.03 8.75 -10.82
N TYR A 390 8.56 9.62 -11.69
CA TYR A 390 7.93 9.91 -12.99
C TYR A 390 7.86 8.66 -13.87
N PHE A 391 8.92 7.87 -13.95
CA PHE A 391 8.94 6.64 -14.74
C PHE A 391 7.98 5.59 -14.19
N GLU A 392 7.93 5.38 -12.88
CA GLU A 392 7.04 4.41 -12.25
C GLU A 392 5.54 4.74 -12.43
N HIS A 393 5.17 6.03 -12.39
CA HIS A 393 3.78 6.44 -12.41
C HIS A 393 3.27 6.94 -13.78
N SER A 394 4.18 7.30 -14.69
CA SER A 394 3.81 7.92 -15.96
C SER A 394 4.10 7.06 -17.20
N LEU A 395 4.81 5.94 -17.04
CA LEU A 395 5.15 5.06 -18.17
C LEU A 395 4.49 3.69 -18.05
N PRO A 396 4.25 3.02 -19.20
CA PRO A 396 3.73 1.65 -19.21
C PRO A 396 4.69 0.67 -18.52
N THR A 397 4.17 -0.18 -17.66
CA THR A 397 4.91 -1.29 -17.03
C THR A 397 4.66 -2.61 -17.79
N PRO A 398 5.64 -3.55 -17.88
CA PRO A 398 7.01 -3.44 -17.33
C PRO A 398 7.91 -2.51 -18.15
N HIS A 399 8.88 -1.88 -17.48
CA HIS A 399 9.87 -1.03 -18.14
C HIS A 399 10.78 -1.87 -19.05
N LYS A 400 11.28 -1.23 -20.11
CA LYS A 400 12.30 -1.83 -20.96
C LYS A 400 13.63 -1.90 -20.21
N GLU A 401 14.44 -2.91 -20.53
CA GLU A 401 15.80 -3.03 -20.01
C GLU A 401 16.72 -1.91 -20.55
N LYS A 402 16.47 -1.47 -21.78
CA LYS A 402 17.23 -0.42 -22.47
C LYS A 402 16.32 0.60 -23.14
N TYR A 403 16.82 1.83 -23.23
CA TYR A 403 16.17 2.95 -23.92
C TYR A 403 17.15 3.66 -24.83
N THR A 404 16.71 4.05 -26.04
CA THR A 404 17.46 4.98 -26.90
C THR A 404 17.29 6.41 -26.39
N ILE A 405 18.25 7.29 -26.72
CA ILE A 405 18.13 8.72 -26.43
C ILE A 405 16.87 9.31 -27.05
N ARG A 406 16.49 8.89 -28.25
CA ARG A 406 15.26 9.29 -28.94
C ARG A 406 14.01 8.90 -28.14
N GLU A 407 13.95 7.69 -27.62
CA GLU A 407 12.86 7.23 -26.76
C GLU A 407 12.80 8.05 -25.46
N MET A 408 13.94 8.31 -24.82
CA MET A 408 14.03 9.13 -23.62
C MET A 408 13.50 10.55 -23.85
N ILE A 409 13.83 11.19 -24.98
CA ILE A 409 13.31 12.51 -25.35
C ILE A 409 11.79 12.49 -25.46
N GLU A 410 11.22 11.48 -26.13
CA GLU A 410 9.77 11.37 -26.30
C GLU A 410 9.05 11.10 -24.96
N LEU A 411 9.60 10.21 -24.15
CA LEU A 411 9.03 9.84 -22.84
C LEU A 411 9.07 11.00 -21.84
N THR A 412 10.10 11.84 -21.89
CA THR A 412 10.32 12.91 -20.91
C THR A 412 9.88 14.30 -21.41
N LYS A 413 9.31 14.40 -22.62
CA LYS A 413 8.95 15.69 -23.27
C LYS A 413 8.08 16.61 -22.40
N ASN A 414 7.23 16.05 -21.52
CA ASN A 414 6.35 16.78 -20.62
C ASN A 414 6.88 16.79 -19.17
N GLY A 415 8.01 16.15 -18.90
CA GLY A 415 8.66 16.09 -17.59
C GLY A 415 9.54 17.31 -17.32
N TYR A 416 10.01 17.40 -16.06
CA TYR A 416 10.97 18.41 -15.64
C TYR A 416 12.29 18.24 -16.41
N GLY A 417 12.73 19.28 -17.12
CA GLY A 417 13.97 19.24 -17.90
C GLY A 417 13.85 18.56 -19.27
N GLY A 418 12.67 18.11 -19.69
CA GLY A 418 12.50 17.42 -20.98
C GLY A 418 12.88 18.26 -22.20
N LYS A 419 12.68 19.60 -22.11
CA LYS A 419 13.12 20.54 -23.15
C LYS A 419 14.65 20.61 -23.21
N GLU A 420 15.31 20.75 -22.06
CA GLU A 420 16.76 20.84 -21.92
C GLU A 420 17.44 19.55 -22.38
N PHE A 421 16.85 18.38 -22.06
CA PHE A 421 17.35 17.08 -22.50
C PHE A 421 17.31 16.94 -24.03
N ARG A 422 16.18 17.28 -24.64
CA ARG A 422 16.03 17.28 -26.09
C ARG A 422 17.02 18.25 -26.75
N GLU A 423 17.09 19.51 -26.29
CA GLU A 423 17.98 20.52 -26.87
C GLU A 423 19.47 20.14 -26.76
N PHE A 424 19.86 19.36 -25.77
CA PHE A 424 21.22 18.87 -25.63
C PHE A 424 21.62 17.95 -26.81
N PHE A 425 20.75 17.00 -27.19
CA PHE A 425 21.02 16.05 -28.23
C PHE A 425 20.64 16.51 -29.64
N GLU A 426 19.72 17.46 -29.79
CA GLU A 426 19.37 18.05 -31.10
C GLU A 426 20.39 19.11 -31.56
N LYS A 427 21.27 19.58 -30.68
CA LYS A 427 22.37 20.51 -31.02
C LYS A 427 23.67 19.81 -31.40
N LEU A 428 23.78 18.50 -31.16
CA LEU A 428 24.91 17.66 -31.54
C LEU A 428 24.65 17.07 -32.92
#